data_009b6b9e45b40459a060b1342ef6e125
#
_entry.id   009b6b9e45b40459a060b1342ef6e125
#
_cell.length_a   1.000
_cell.length_b   1.000
_cell.length_c   1.000
_cell.angle_alpha   90.00
_cell.angle_beta   90.00
_cell.angle_gamma   90.00
#
_symmetry.space_group_name_H-M   'P 1'
#
loop_
_entity.id
_entity.type
_entity.pdbx_description
1 polymer ?
#
loop_
_entity_poly.entity_id
_entity_poly.type
_entity_poly.pdbx_seq_one_letter_code
_entity_poly.pdbx_strand_id
1 'polypeptide(L)'
;MKKWCLFLSLYFCICLLAACAGGDVSAGAGADSGGTPAEETRTGGETTEPGRVTGTFRLVTVGDGDDPASVLAGTDGGAGAVYTLDLFSVEDLTIEGYTQEEMDLLDWSPMPGALVEVTWDGSVMESYPMRFGTVASVRILEDGFDDLCRLYLDVLNDLWEVDPSLNDGITELGVDLSGTSLPESEQAAVAYAFGSAHGLMAMEGTYQDFVDSGYIDGEALFWKDGCLFSVKETQDENPVTFNLPSFGPGDEMPDYSGVRFDAEKWRSGLGAYFFTDCTAVRNGGGQWGDYTVGAEAIA
;
A
#
# COMPACT_ATOMS: atom_id res chain seq x y z
N MET A 1 -8.47 -4.96 -28.64
CA MET A 1 -9.78 -4.42 -28.19
C MET A 1 -9.69 -4.35 -26.68
N LYS A 2 -9.47 -3.15 -26.13
CA LYS A 2 -9.33 -2.94 -24.68
C LYS A 2 -10.71 -3.03 -24.03
N LYS A 3 -10.92 -4.01 -23.17
CA LYS A 3 -12.12 -4.12 -22.34
C LYS A 3 -11.92 -3.24 -21.10
N TRP A 4 -12.82 -2.31 -20.90
CA TRP A 4 -12.89 -1.43 -19.75
C TRP A 4 -13.48 -2.22 -18.56
N CYS A 5 -12.77 -2.31 -17.47
CA CYS A 5 -13.33 -2.68 -16.17
C CYS A 5 -13.83 -1.41 -15.47
N LEU A 6 -15.13 -1.35 -15.20
CA LEU A 6 -15.76 -0.32 -14.38
C LEU A 6 -15.63 -0.75 -12.91
N PHE A 7 -14.94 0.04 -12.11
CA PHE A 7 -14.91 -0.09 -10.65
C PHE A 7 -15.74 1.03 -10.03
N LEU A 8 -16.68 0.69 -9.17
CA LEU A 8 -17.50 1.63 -8.37
C LEU A 8 -17.11 1.52 -6.90
N SER A 9 -17.08 2.65 -6.19
CA SER A 9 -16.47 2.82 -4.87
C SER A 9 -17.39 2.81 -3.65
N LEU A 10 -17.00 2.16 -2.50
CA LEU A 10 -17.63 2.32 -1.17
C LEU A 10 -16.62 2.16 -0.01
N TYR A 11 -16.71 3.01 0.96
CA TYR A 11 -15.83 3.14 2.13
C TYR A 11 -16.30 2.30 3.32
N PHE A 12 -15.39 1.56 3.97
CA PHE A 12 -15.71 0.95 5.26
C PHE A 12 -14.52 1.04 6.24
N CYS A 13 -14.81 1.47 7.45
CA CYS A 13 -13.84 1.63 8.55
C CYS A 13 -14.04 0.51 9.57
N ILE A 14 -13.00 -0.25 9.90
CA ILE A 14 -13.05 -1.31 10.92
C ILE A 14 -12.06 -0.99 12.03
N CYS A 15 -12.57 -0.92 13.26
CA CYS A 15 -11.77 -0.72 14.48
C CYS A 15 -11.23 -2.06 15.01
N LEU A 16 -9.92 -2.17 15.16
CA LEU A 16 -9.25 -3.25 15.85
C LEU A 16 -9.35 -3.08 17.37
N LEU A 17 -9.99 -4.02 18.07
CA LEU A 17 -9.99 -4.13 19.53
C LEU A 17 -8.83 -5.04 19.95
N ALA A 18 -7.75 -4.45 20.44
CA ALA A 18 -6.71 -5.19 21.16
C ALA A 18 -7.22 -5.59 22.54
N ALA A 19 -7.40 -6.86 22.80
CA ALA A 19 -7.70 -7.41 24.11
C ALA A 19 -6.40 -7.77 24.83
N CYS A 20 -5.98 -6.93 25.78
CA CYS A 20 -4.98 -7.34 26.78
C CYS A 20 -5.69 -8.02 27.94
N ALA A 21 -5.38 -9.30 28.14
CA ALA A 21 -5.73 -10.05 29.34
C ALA A 21 -4.60 -9.94 30.37
N GLY A 22 -4.95 -9.72 31.63
CA GLY A 22 -4.00 -9.98 32.69
C GLY A 22 -4.32 -9.28 34.03
N GLY A 23 -4.67 -10.07 35.05
CA GLY A 23 -4.43 -9.70 36.44
C GLY A 23 -5.61 -9.78 37.38
N ASP A 24 -5.73 -10.91 38.07
CA ASP A 24 -6.49 -11.12 39.31
C ASP A 24 -6.26 -10.05 40.37
N VAL A 25 -7.25 -9.77 41.22
CA VAL A 25 -7.30 -9.99 42.65
C VAL A 25 -8.60 -9.46 43.31
N SER A 26 -9.39 -10.41 43.94
CA SER A 26 -10.02 -10.33 45.27
C SER A 26 -11.06 -9.29 45.68
N ALA A 27 -12.25 -9.79 45.90
CA ALA A 27 -13.17 -9.67 47.05
C ALA A 27 -13.58 -8.29 47.60
N GLY A 28 -14.92 -8.09 47.61
CA GLY A 28 -15.57 -7.12 48.48
C GLY A 28 -17.09 -7.03 48.25
N ALA A 29 -17.88 -7.54 49.19
CA ALA A 29 -19.34 -7.63 49.17
C ALA A 29 -20.03 -6.28 49.38
N GLY A 30 -21.25 -6.08 48.79
CA GLY A 30 -22.15 -4.96 49.20
C GLY A 30 -23.32 -4.74 48.25
N ALA A 31 -24.43 -5.28 48.61
CA ALA A 31 -25.87 -5.00 48.42
C ALA A 31 -26.39 -3.91 47.45
N ASP A 32 -27.33 -4.38 46.65
CA ASP A 32 -28.73 -3.93 46.41
C ASP A 32 -29.00 -2.48 45.88
N SER A 33 -29.60 -2.39 44.70
CA SER A 33 -30.92 -1.84 44.44
C SER A 33 -31.22 -1.63 42.94
N GLY A 34 -32.43 -1.97 42.61
CA GLY A 34 -33.11 -2.03 41.34
C GLY A 34 -33.01 -0.87 40.36
N GLY A 35 -33.06 -1.21 39.09
CA GLY A 35 -33.26 -0.30 37.98
C GLY A 35 -33.66 -1.08 36.73
N THR A 36 -34.80 -0.78 36.20
CA THR A 36 -35.52 -1.29 35.05
C THR A 36 -34.69 -1.37 33.78
N PRO A 37 -34.86 -2.39 32.88
CA PRO A 37 -34.06 -2.52 31.68
C PRO A 37 -34.45 -1.51 30.60
N ALA A 38 -33.50 -0.77 30.11
CA ALA A 38 -33.61 -0.01 28.88
C ALA A 38 -33.41 -0.94 27.68
N GLU A 39 -34.29 -0.80 26.73
CA GLU A 39 -34.38 -1.50 25.45
C GLU A 39 -33.11 -1.28 24.61
N GLU A 40 -32.29 -2.32 24.47
CA GLU A 40 -31.13 -2.31 23.56
C GLU A 40 -31.61 -2.42 22.12
N THR A 41 -31.46 -1.33 21.38
CA THR A 41 -31.56 -1.33 19.92
C THR A 41 -30.44 -2.19 19.34
N ARG A 42 -30.80 -3.38 18.88
CA ARG A 42 -29.89 -4.27 18.14
C ARG A 42 -29.59 -3.65 16.79
N THR A 43 -28.42 -3.04 16.68
CA THR A 43 -27.76 -2.79 15.39
C THR A 43 -27.21 -4.12 14.90
N GLY A 44 -27.54 -4.50 13.66
CA GLY A 44 -27.16 -5.77 13.07
C GLY A 44 -25.63 -5.91 12.99
N GLY A 45 -25.08 -6.72 13.87
CA GLY A 45 -23.70 -7.21 13.77
C GLY A 45 -23.71 -8.48 12.93
N GLU A 46 -22.94 -8.48 11.86
CA GLU A 46 -22.60 -9.67 11.11
C GLU A 46 -21.94 -10.67 12.07
N THR A 47 -22.52 -11.88 12.15
CA THR A 47 -22.03 -12.94 13.03
C THR A 47 -20.77 -13.54 12.43
N THR A 48 -19.62 -13.00 12.80
CA THR A 48 -18.32 -13.65 12.56
C THR A 48 -18.30 -14.97 13.36
N GLU A 49 -17.98 -16.09 12.71
CA GLU A 49 -17.79 -17.36 13.41
C GLU A 49 -16.75 -17.21 14.53
N PRO A 50 -16.97 -17.85 15.70
CA PRO A 50 -16.07 -17.67 16.84
C PRO A 50 -14.65 -18.14 16.48
N GLY A 51 -13.69 -17.22 16.50
CA GLY A 51 -12.26 -17.48 16.28
C GLY A 51 -11.71 -17.00 14.93
N ARG A 52 -12.50 -16.31 14.11
CA ARG A 52 -12.03 -15.67 12.88
C ARG A 52 -11.90 -14.16 13.04
N VAL A 53 -10.90 -13.59 12.37
CA VAL A 53 -10.63 -12.15 12.30
C VAL A 53 -10.73 -11.73 10.84
N THR A 54 -11.28 -10.56 10.60
CA THR A 54 -11.36 -9.96 9.27
C THR A 54 -10.65 -8.61 9.30
N GLY A 55 -9.86 -8.32 8.27
CA GLY A 55 -9.17 -7.04 8.10
C GLY A 55 -9.15 -6.62 6.64
N THR A 56 -8.97 -5.31 6.41
CA THR A 56 -8.91 -4.71 5.07
C THR A 56 -7.46 -4.32 4.75
N PHE A 57 -7.06 -4.57 3.51
CA PHE A 57 -5.70 -4.39 3.04
C PHE A 57 -5.70 -3.77 1.64
N ARG A 58 -4.69 -2.94 1.35
CA ARG A 58 -4.35 -2.51 -0.01
C ARG A 58 -3.48 -3.55 -0.67
N LEU A 59 -3.86 -4.00 -1.84
CA LEU A 59 -3.03 -4.88 -2.67
C LEU A 59 -1.98 -4.04 -3.39
N VAL A 60 -0.71 -4.19 -3.00
CA VAL A 60 0.42 -3.41 -3.55
C VAL A 60 1.01 -4.10 -4.77
N THR A 61 1.27 -5.41 -4.67
CA THR A 61 1.65 -6.24 -5.81
C THR A 61 0.82 -7.52 -5.83
N VAL A 62 0.67 -8.08 -7.02
CA VAL A 62 0.04 -9.39 -7.23
C VAL A 62 1.14 -10.39 -7.56
N GLY A 63 1.16 -11.51 -6.86
CA GLY A 63 2.07 -12.61 -7.15
C GLY A 63 1.79 -13.24 -8.52
N ASP A 64 2.77 -13.88 -9.08
CA ASP A 64 2.69 -14.59 -10.35
C ASP A 64 3.16 -16.05 -10.21
N GLY A 65 3.40 -16.73 -11.34
CA GLY A 65 3.80 -18.13 -11.32
C GLY A 65 5.20 -18.40 -10.77
N ASP A 66 6.08 -17.40 -10.79
CA ASP A 66 7.46 -17.51 -10.30
C ASP A 66 7.58 -17.03 -8.84
N ASP A 67 6.85 -15.99 -8.47
CA ASP A 67 6.68 -15.52 -7.09
C ASP A 67 5.18 -15.36 -6.76
N PRO A 68 4.54 -16.37 -6.16
CA PRO A 68 3.11 -16.34 -5.89
C PRO A 68 2.71 -15.39 -4.76
N ALA A 69 3.67 -14.79 -4.06
CA ALA A 69 3.41 -13.95 -2.91
C ALA A 69 2.97 -12.54 -3.32
N SER A 70 1.68 -12.24 -3.19
CA SER A 70 1.16 -10.88 -3.27
C SER A 70 1.53 -10.08 -2.02
N VAL A 71 1.85 -8.80 -2.17
CA VAL A 71 2.17 -7.88 -1.08
C VAL A 71 0.94 -7.04 -0.73
N LEU A 72 0.60 -7.02 0.55
CA LEU A 72 -0.54 -6.29 1.08
C LEU A 72 -0.10 -5.31 2.17
N ALA A 73 -0.70 -4.12 2.17
CA ALA A 73 -0.55 -3.12 3.23
C ALA A 73 -1.85 -3.05 4.06
N GLY A 74 -1.75 -3.16 5.38
CA GLY A 74 -2.90 -3.02 6.26
C GLY A 74 -3.42 -1.58 6.27
N THR A 75 -4.72 -1.37 6.04
CA THR A 75 -5.31 -0.01 5.96
C THR A 75 -5.32 0.72 7.30
N ASP A 76 -5.32 -0.02 8.41
CA ASP A 76 -5.36 0.53 9.78
C ASP A 76 -4.00 0.42 10.51
N GLY A 77 -2.92 0.08 9.78
CA GLY A 77 -1.62 -0.19 10.35
C GLY A 77 -0.59 0.91 10.12
N GLY A 78 0.42 0.98 10.98
CA GLY A 78 1.65 1.73 10.73
C GLY A 78 2.62 0.95 9.82
N ALA A 79 3.87 1.40 9.70
CA ALA A 79 4.90 0.82 8.84
C ALA A 79 5.10 -0.71 8.98
N GLY A 80 4.81 -1.28 10.16
CA GLY A 80 4.88 -2.73 10.39
C GLY A 80 3.74 -3.55 9.78
N ALA A 81 2.69 -2.93 9.25
CA ALA A 81 1.50 -3.63 8.75
C ALA A 81 1.63 -4.08 7.28
N VAL A 82 2.75 -4.74 6.96
CA VAL A 82 3.02 -5.33 5.63
C VAL A 82 2.86 -6.85 5.71
N TYR A 83 2.07 -7.40 4.80
CA TYR A 83 1.73 -8.82 4.75
C TYR A 83 2.03 -9.41 3.38
N THR A 84 2.25 -10.73 3.36
CA THR A 84 2.29 -11.50 2.12
C THR A 84 1.25 -12.60 2.14
N LEU A 85 0.65 -12.83 0.97
CA LEU A 85 -0.38 -13.86 0.75
C LEU A 85 -0.32 -14.37 -0.68
N ASP A 86 -0.31 -15.69 -0.85
CA ASP A 86 -0.60 -16.30 -2.13
C ASP A 86 -2.13 -16.27 -2.36
N LEU A 87 -2.59 -15.24 -3.07
CA LEU A 87 -4.01 -15.03 -3.34
C LEU A 87 -4.64 -16.19 -4.12
N PHE A 88 -3.88 -16.80 -5.03
CA PHE A 88 -4.37 -17.87 -5.89
C PHE A 88 -4.44 -19.23 -5.18
N SER A 89 -3.86 -19.35 -3.99
CA SER A 89 -4.01 -20.55 -3.13
C SER A 89 -5.26 -20.51 -2.25
N VAL A 90 -5.95 -19.37 -2.18
CA VAL A 90 -7.16 -19.20 -1.36
C VAL A 90 -8.35 -19.82 -2.07
N GLU A 91 -9.02 -20.82 -1.44
CA GLU A 91 -10.16 -21.51 -2.03
C GLU A 91 -11.38 -20.60 -2.22
N ASP A 92 -11.62 -19.68 -1.29
CA ASP A 92 -12.74 -18.73 -1.32
C ASP A 92 -12.23 -17.32 -1.64
N LEU A 93 -11.89 -17.11 -2.92
CA LEU A 93 -11.51 -15.82 -3.48
C LEU A 93 -12.67 -15.28 -4.30
N THR A 94 -13.25 -14.15 -3.86
CA THR A 94 -14.47 -13.58 -4.44
C THR A 94 -14.29 -12.09 -4.78
N ILE A 95 -15.19 -11.56 -5.62
CA ILE A 95 -15.35 -10.14 -5.87
C ILE A 95 -16.68 -9.70 -5.28
N GLU A 96 -16.69 -8.60 -4.57
CA GLU A 96 -17.90 -8.00 -4.02
C GLU A 96 -18.93 -7.75 -5.14
N GLY A 97 -20.21 -8.02 -4.86
CA GLY A 97 -21.26 -7.82 -5.84
C GLY A 97 -21.42 -8.92 -6.90
N TYR A 98 -20.48 -9.87 -7.00
CA TYR A 98 -20.51 -10.95 -7.99
C TYR A 98 -20.75 -12.30 -7.33
N THR A 99 -21.57 -13.12 -7.97
CA THR A 99 -21.74 -14.54 -7.62
C THR A 99 -20.59 -15.36 -8.21
N GLN A 100 -20.33 -16.56 -7.67
CA GLN A 100 -19.30 -17.45 -8.20
C GLN A 100 -19.55 -17.79 -9.68
N GLU A 101 -20.82 -17.98 -10.09
CA GLU A 101 -21.18 -18.29 -11.47
C GLU A 101 -20.85 -17.12 -12.42
N GLU A 102 -21.03 -15.88 -11.96
CA GLU A 102 -20.65 -14.68 -12.72
C GLU A 102 -19.12 -14.54 -12.79
N MET A 103 -18.41 -14.81 -11.69
CA MET A 103 -16.95 -14.78 -11.66
C MET A 103 -16.32 -15.81 -12.59
N ASP A 104 -16.87 -17.01 -12.68
CA ASP A 104 -16.38 -18.07 -13.58
C ASP A 104 -16.52 -17.69 -15.07
N LEU A 105 -17.38 -16.72 -15.38
CA LEU A 105 -17.57 -16.18 -16.74
C LEU A 105 -16.69 -14.96 -17.02
N LEU A 106 -16.10 -14.35 -15.99
CA LEU A 106 -15.25 -13.18 -16.13
C LEU A 106 -13.79 -13.60 -16.39
N ASP A 107 -13.15 -12.95 -17.34
CA ASP A 107 -11.70 -12.98 -17.52
C ASP A 107 -11.09 -11.89 -16.63
N TRP A 108 -10.97 -12.18 -15.33
CA TRP A 108 -10.51 -11.22 -14.32
C TRP A 108 -9.29 -11.74 -13.56
N SER A 109 -8.54 -10.83 -13.02
CA SER A 109 -7.48 -11.11 -12.04
C SER A 109 -7.41 -9.97 -11.03
N PRO A 110 -6.96 -10.24 -9.79
CA PRO A 110 -6.63 -9.18 -8.85
C PRO A 110 -5.68 -8.16 -9.48
N MET A 111 -5.83 -6.90 -9.12
CA MET A 111 -4.99 -5.81 -9.65
C MET A 111 -4.34 -5.05 -8.48
N PRO A 112 -3.06 -4.65 -8.60
CA PRO A 112 -2.46 -3.69 -7.67
C PRO A 112 -3.36 -2.46 -7.53
N GLY A 113 -3.54 -1.99 -6.31
CA GLY A 113 -4.45 -0.88 -6.01
C GLY A 113 -5.83 -1.30 -5.53
N ALA A 114 -6.23 -2.57 -5.68
CA ALA A 114 -7.49 -3.05 -5.11
C ALA A 114 -7.46 -3.07 -3.57
N LEU A 115 -8.61 -2.79 -2.95
CA LEU A 115 -8.82 -3.14 -1.55
C LEU A 115 -9.29 -4.59 -1.46
N VAL A 116 -8.73 -5.32 -0.52
CA VAL A 116 -9.12 -6.71 -0.26
C VAL A 116 -9.47 -6.88 1.21
N GLU A 117 -10.54 -7.60 1.47
CA GLU A 117 -10.91 -8.04 2.80
C GLU A 117 -10.44 -9.48 2.98
N VAL A 118 -9.57 -9.71 3.95
CA VAL A 118 -9.03 -11.03 4.29
C VAL A 118 -9.66 -11.51 5.57
N THR A 119 -10.19 -12.74 5.58
CA THR A 119 -10.68 -13.41 6.78
C THR A 119 -9.78 -14.60 7.11
N TRP A 120 -9.23 -14.62 8.34
CA TRP A 120 -8.29 -15.68 8.78
C TRP A 120 -8.56 -16.10 10.23
N ASP A 121 -7.82 -17.08 10.73
CA ASP A 121 -7.95 -17.67 12.08
C ASP A 121 -7.45 -16.77 13.23
N GLY A 122 -7.08 -15.51 12.92
CA GLY A 122 -6.55 -14.54 13.89
C GLY A 122 -5.08 -14.70 14.24
N SER A 123 -4.41 -15.77 13.81
CA SER A 123 -2.98 -15.92 14.00
C SER A 123 -2.19 -15.22 12.89
N VAL A 124 -1.04 -14.65 13.24
CA VAL A 124 -0.09 -14.01 12.33
C VAL A 124 1.31 -14.46 12.70
N MET A 125 2.11 -14.86 11.73
CA MET A 125 3.53 -15.12 11.94
C MET A 125 4.29 -13.79 12.01
N GLU A 126 5.03 -13.59 13.10
CA GLU A 126 5.88 -12.43 13.35
C GLU A 126 7.18 -12.51 12.50
N SER A 127 7.02 -12.43 11.17
CA SER A 127 8.09 -12.26 10.19
C SER A 127 7.96 -10.88 9.55
N TYR A 128 8.94 -10.44 8.79
CA TYR A 128 8.76 -9.27 7.93
C TYR A 128 8.98 -9.70 6.47
N PRO A 129 7.98 -9.50 5.60
CA PRO A 129 6.58 -9.18 5.91
C PRO A 129 5.90 -10.23 6.78
N MET A 130 4.82 -9.83 7.45
CA MET A 130 3.97 -10.74 8.20
C MET A 130 3.26 -11.73 7.29
N ARG A 131 2.88 -12.88 7.83
CA ARG A 131 2.07 -13.88 7.13
C ARG A 131 0.85 -14.23 7.94
N PHE A 132 -0.28 -14.31 7.27
CA PHE A 132 -1.50 -14.81 7.89
C PHE A 132 -1.34 -16.28 8.30
N GLY A 133 -2.05 -16.67 9.34
CA GLY A 133 -2.28 -18.09 9.63
C GLY A 133 -3.17 -18.73 8.57
N THR A 134 -4.21 -19.47 9.01
CA THR A 134 -5.13 -20.07 8.04
C THR A 134 -6.09 -19.02 7.49
N VAL A 135 -5.94 -18.64 6.23
CA VAL A 135 -6.88 -17.78 5.52
C VAL A 135 -8.10 -18.57 5.12
N ALA A 136 -9.27 -18.08 5.49
CA ALA A 136 -10.56 -18.71 5.19
C ALA A 136 -11.15 -18.17 3.88
N SER A 137 -11.08 -16.85 3.67
CA SER A 137 -11.59 -16.21 2.46
C SER A 137 -10.86 -14.90 2.18
N VAL A 138 -10.87 -14.51 0.92
CA VAL A 138 -10.46 -13.18 0.43
C VAL A 138 -11.57 -12.63 -0.44
N ARG A 139 -11.99 -11.40 -0.17
CA ARG A 139 -12.97 -10.68 -0.95
C ARG A 139 -12.34 -9.41 -1.52
N ILE A 140 -12.31 -9.27 -2.83
CA ILE A 140 -11.93 -8.04 -3.50
C ILE A 140 -13.10 -7.08 -3.41
N LEU A 141 -12.86 -5.90 -2.87
CA LEU A 141 -13.87 -4.87 -2.71
C LEU A 141 -14.02 -4.08 -4.02
N GLU A 142 -15.26 -3.76 -4.41
CA GLU A 142 -15.52 -2.96 -5.61
C GLU A 142 -15.01 -1.54 -5.47
N ASP A 143 -14.96 -1.08 -4.25
CA ASP A 143 -14.76 0.30 -3.89
C ASP A 143 -13.37 0.58 -3.32
N GLY A 144 -12.92 1.85 -3.43
CA GLY A 144 -11.67 2.30 -2.82
C GLY A 144 -10.42 1.90 -3.58
N PHE A 145 -10.54 1.53 -4.87
CA PHE A 145 -9.39 1.27 -5.73
C PHE A 145 -8.49 2.51 -5.84
N ASP A 146 -7.21 2.35 -5.56
CA ASP A 146 -6.17 3.36 -5.75
C ASP A 146 -4.82 2.68 -5.96
N ASP A 147 -4.25 2.79 -7.14
CA ASP A 147 -2.98 2.16 -7.49
C ASP A 147 -1.77 3.11 -7.38
N LEU A 148 -1.83 4.10 -6.47
CA LEU A 148 -0.71 5.02 -6.21
C LEU A 148 0.57 4.28 -5.78
N CYS A 149 0.44 3.18 -5.03
CA CYS A 149 1.56 2.31 -4.69
C CYS A 149 2.27 1.76 -5.95
N ARG A 150 1.48 1.34 -6.96
CA ARG A 150 2.02 0.87 -8.25
C ARG A 150 2.77 2.00 -8.95
N LEU A 151 2.20 3.20 -9.00
CA LEU A 151 2.86 4.34 -9.61
C LEU A 151 4.25 4.59 -9.02
N TYR A 152 4.36 4.66 -7.69
CA TYR A 152 5.66 4.91 -7.06
C TYR A 152 6.62 3.72 -7.14
N LEU A 153 6.09 2.50 -7.16
CA LEU A 153 6.92 1.32 -7.41
C LEU A 153 7.50 1.35 -8.83
N ASP A 154 6.72 1.74 -9.83
CA ASP A 154 7.18 1.92 -11.21
C ASP A 154 8.29 3.00 -11.29
N VAL A 155 8.10 4.14 -10.60
CA VAL A 155 9.12 5.21 -10.51
C VAL A 155 10.42 4.72 -9.90
N LEU A 156 10.35 3.97 -8.80
CA LEU A 156 11.54 3.41 -8.13
C LEU A 156 12.27 2.39 -9.03
N ASN A 157 11.52 1.57 -9.77
CA ASN A 157 12.11 0.61 -10.71
C ASN A 157 12.75 1.32 -11.91
N ASP A 158 12.13 2.36 -12.45
CA ASP A 158 12.73 3.16 -13.53
C ASP A 158 14.01 3.87 -13.05
N LEU A 159 14.01 4.41 -11.82
CA LEU A 159 15.24 4.95 -11.20
C LEU A 159 16.33 3.90 -11.01
N TRP A 160 15.94 2.63 -10.71
CA TRP A 160 16.93 1.55 -10.59
C TRP A 160 17.66 1.33 -11.91
N GLU A 161 16.95 1.36 -13.03
CA GLU A 161 17.49 1.09 -14.36
C GLU A 161 18.37 2.23 -14.91
N VAL A 162 18.10 3.49 -14.54
CA VAL A 162 18.94 4.63 -14.98
C VAL A 162 20.23 4.67 -14.19
N ASP A 163 21.34 5.01 -14.83
CA ASP A 163 22.69 5.04 -14.26
C ASP A 163 22.98 3.87 -13.30
N PRO A 164 23.05 2.63 -13.82
CA PRO A 164 23.21 1.44 -12.98
C PRO A 164 24.52 1.42 -12.19
N SER A 165 25.48 2.31 -12.52
CA SER A 165 26.73 2.43 -11.76
C SER A 165 26.49 2.88 -10.30
N LEU A 166 25.40 3.58 -10.02
CA LEU A 166 25.05 4.03 -8.68
C LEU A 166 24.58 2.90 -7.76
N ASN A 167 23.96 1.87 -8.33
CA ASN A 167 23.48 0.70 -7.58
C ASN A 167 24.28 -0.59 -7.86
N ASP A 168 25.41 -0.48 -8.60
CA ASP A 168 26.28 -1.65 -8.81
C ASP A 168 26.97 -2.06 -7.51
N GLY A 169 26.82 -3.35 -7.17
CA GLY A 169 27.47 -3.96 -6.02
C GLY A 169 27.00 -3.49 -4.65
N ILE A 170 25.83 -2.83 -4.56
CA ILE A 170 25.25 -2.47 -3.25
C ILE A 170 24.74 -3.73 -2.53
N THR A 171 24.78 -3.69 -1.21
CA THR A 171 24.21 -4.70 -0.31
C THR A 171 23.18 -4.11 0.66
N GLU A 172 23.04 -2.79 0.65
CA GLU A 172 22.14 -2.01 1.47
C GLU A 172 21.26 -1.15 0.55
N LEU A 173 19.97 -1.10 0.81
CA LEU A 173 19.00 -0.36 0.02
C LEU A 173 18.13 0.50 0.93
N GLY A 174 18.22 1.82 0.78
CA GLY A 174 17.36 2.78 1.46
C GLY A 174 16.21 3.21 0.57
N VAL A 175 15.02 3.37 1.16
CA VAL A 175 13.83 3.90 0.49
C VAL A 175 13.19 4.96 1.38
N ASP A 176 13.01 6.17 0.82
CA ASP A 176 12.32 7.27 1.48
C ASP A 176 11.06 7.66 0.69
N LEU A 177 9.92 7.27 1.20
CA LEU A 177 8.59 7.64 0.71
C LEU A 177 7.85 8.58 1.68
N SER A 178 8.52 9.06 2.73
CA SER A 178 7.93 9.91 3.76
C SER A 178 7.41 11.25 3.23
N GLY A 179 7.89 11.66 2.07
CA GLY A 179 7.43 12.85 1.35
C GLY A 179 6.21 12.61 0.46
N THR A 180 5.62 11.42 0.45
CA THR A 180 4.43 11.06 -0.34
C THR A 180 3.16 11.10 0.49
N SER A 181 2.02 11.06 -0.18
CA SER A 181 0.69 10.95 0.46
C SER A 181 0.31 9.52 0.85
N LEU A 182 1.16 8.52 0.57
CA LEU A 182 0.93 7.14 0.97
C LEU A 182 0.89 7.01 2.51
N PRO A 183 -0.05 6.25 3.08
CA PRO A 183 0.02 5.82 4.48
C PRO A 183 1.31 5.05 4.78
N GLU A 184 1.77 5.06 6.03
CA GLU A 184 3.02 4.40 6.44
C GLU A 184 3.08 2.92 6.06
N SER A 185 1.97 2.19 6.19
CA SER A 185 1.91 0.78 5.78
C SER A 185 2.07 0.57 4.28
N GLU A 186 1.54 1.49 3.47
CA GLU A 186 1.67 1.45 2.01
C GLU A 186 3.10 1.84 1.59
N GLN A 187 3.72 2.85 2.25
CA GLN A 187 5.14 3.18 2.06
C GLN A 187 6.04 1.97 2.31
N ALA A 188 5.84 1.31 3.45
CA ALA A 188 6.58 0.12 3.84
C ALA A 188 6.38 -1.05 2.86
N ALA A 189 5.16 -1.25 2.38
CA ALA A 189 4.85 -2.31 1.42
C ALA A 189 5.48 -2.04 0.04
N VAL A 190 5.49 -0.78 -0.42
CA VAL A 190 6.19 -0.37 -1.65
C VAL A 190 7.69 -0.56 -1.50
N ALA A 191 8.29 -0.12 -0.37
CA ALA A 191 9.71 -0.31 -0.10
C ALA A 191 10.09 -1.79 -0.09
N TYR A 192 9.29 -2.64 0.57
CA TYR A 192 9.50 -4.08 0.56
C TYR A 192 9.40 -4.68 -0.84
N ALA A 193 8.37 -4.34 -1.61
CA ALA A 193 8.17 -4.84 -2.97
C ALA A 193 9.34 -4.45 -3.89
N PHE A 194 9.79 -3.20 -3.82
CA PHE A 194 10.95 -2.70 -4.56
C PHE A 194 12.23 -3.47 -4.19
N GLY A 195 12.53 -3.60 -2.89
CA GLY A 195 13.70 -4.35 -2.45
C GLY A 195 13.67 -5.82 -2.87
N SER A 196 12.51 -6.47 -2.73
CA SER A 196 12.31 -7.87 -3.14
C SER A 196 12.57 -8.09 -4.63
N ALA A 197 12.07 -7.18 -5.49
CA ALA A 197 12.28 -7.25 -6.94
C ALA A 197 13.77 -7.23 -7.33
N HIS A 198 14.61 -6.59 -6.50
CA HIS A 198 16.05 -6.47 -6.72
C HIS A 198 16.89 -7.39 -5.83
N GLY A 199 16.26 -8.33 -5.12
CA GLY A 199 16.94 -9.30 -4.25
C GLY A 199 17.60 -8.69 -3.02
N LEU A 200 17.13 -7.53 -2.57
CA LEU A 200 17.62 -6.79 -1.39
C LEU A 200 16.49 -6.61 -0.38
N MET A 201 16.86 -6.43 0.88
CA MET A 201 15.93 -5.95 1.89
C MET A 201 16.00 -4.42 1.95
N ALA A 202 14.90 -3.75 1.60
CA ALA A 202 14.83 -2.30 1.72
C ALA A 202 14.70 -1.89 3.20
N MET A 203 15.40 -0.83 3.55
CA MET A 203 15.29 -0.10 4.82
C MET A 203 14.55 1.20 4.55
N GLU A 204 13.52 1.48 5.34
CA GLU A 204 12.78 2.73 5.27
C GLU A 204 13.46 3.81 6.10
N GLY A 205 13.52 5.02 5.57
CA GLY A 205 14.07 6.16 6.29
C GLY A 205 14.51 7.29 5.38
N THR A 206 14.59 8.49 5.96
CA THR A 206 15.12 9.66 5.29
C THR A 206 16.67 9.61 5.20
N TYR A 207 17.24 10.46 4.36
CA TYR A 207 18.70 10.65 4.33
C TYR A 207 19.28 10.87 5.74
N GLN A 208 18.62 11.69 6.58
CA GLN A 208 19.09 11.98 7.92
C GLN A 208 19.03 10.76 8.84
N ASP A 209 18.00 9.92 8.72
CA ASP A 209 17.89 8.68 9.51
C ASP A 209 19.05 7.72 9.18
N PHE A 210 19.45 7.63 7.92
CA PHE A 210 20.60 6.83 7.50
C PHE A 210 21.94 7.42 7.94
N VAL A 211 22.07 8.76 8.01
CA VAL A 211 23.23 9.42 8.61
C VAL A 211 23.30 9.13 10.11
N ASP A 212 22.21 9.32 10.84
CA ASP A 212 22.14 9.12 12.29
C ASP A 212 22.35 7.66 12.68
N SER A 213 21.95 6.73 11.82
CA SER A 213 22.17 5.28 12.00
C SER A 213 23.54 4.80 11.53
N GLY A 214 24.34 5.69 10.92
CA GLY A 214 25.73 5.39 10.51
C GLY A 214 25.88 4.62 9.20
N TYR A 215 24.83 4.49 8.41
CA TYR A 215 24.88 3.95 7.05
C TYR A 215 25.51 4.94 6.08
N ILE A 216 25.12 6.20 6.16
CA ILE A 216 25.66 7.29 5.33
C ILE A 216 26.72 8.06 6.14
N ASP A 217 27.90 8.24 5.56
CA ASP A 217 28.89 9.18 6.07
C ASP A 217 28.45 10.60 5.67
N GLY A 218 27.85 11.31 6.63
CA GLY A 218 27.32 12.66 6.41
C GLY A 218 28.40 13.73 6.15
N GLU A 219 29.68 13.50 6.58
CA GLU A 219 30.79 14.42 6.29
C GLU A 219 31.36 14.20 4.87
N ALA A 220 31.52 12.92 4.50
CA ALA A 220 31.98 12.53 3.17
C ALA A 220 30.88 12.58 2.11
N LEU A 221 29.62 12.71 2.51
CA LEU A 221 28.44 12.62 1.64
C LEU A 221 28.47 11.33 0.80
N PHE A 222 28.57 10.18 1.47
CA PHE A 222 28.77 8.92 0.78
C PHE A 222 28.15 7.73 1.52
N TRP A 223 27.42 6.89 0.76
CA TRP A 223 26.97 5.57 1.21
C TRP A 223 27.78 4.48 0.53
N LYS A 224 28.73 3.93 1.24
CA LYS A 224 29.72 3.00 0.69
C LYS A 224 29.08 1.74 0.09
N ASP A 225 28.21 1.11 0.88
CA ASP A 225 27.64 -0.21 0.59
C ASP A 225 26.17 -0.14 0.18
N GLY A 226 25.60 1.08 0.02
CA GLY A 226 24.19 1.28 -0.25
C GLY A 226 23.87 2.39 -1.24
N CYS A 227 22.56 2.51 -1.51
CA CYS A 227 21.98 3.57 -2.32
C CYS A 227 20.59 3.92 -1.76
N LEU A 228 20.28 5.22 -1.70
CA LEU A 228 18.99 5.74 -1.27
C LEU A 228 18.14 6.07 -2.50
N PHE A 229 16.92 5.57 -2.51
CA PHE A 229 15.89 5.92 -3.47
C PHE A 229 14.80 6.70 -2.76
N SER A 230 14.37 7.80 -3.31
CA SER A 230 13.32 8.63 -2.70
C SER A 230 12.29 9.11 -3.70
N VAL A 231 11.07 9.29 -3.24
CA VAL A 231 10.00 9.99 -3.98
C VAL A 231 9.38 11.01 -3.04
N LYS A 232 9.21 12.22 -3.54
CA LYS A 232 8.65 13.33 -2.77
C LYS A 232 7.61 14.07 -3.59
N GLU A 233 6.38 14.11 -3.10
CA GLU A 233 5.33 14.92 -3.69
C GLU A 233 5.63 16.41 -3.49
N THR A 234 5.47 17.16 -4.57
CA THR A 234 5.66 18.62 -4.56
C THR A 234 4.28 19.29 -4.57
N GLN A 235 4.05 20.15 -3.58
CA GLN A 235 2.85 20.97 -3.56
C GLN A 235 3.13 22.24 -4.38
N ASP A 236 2.65 22.26 -5.60
CA ASP A 236 2.67 23.50 -6.38
C ASP A 236 1.37 24.28 -6.13
N GLU A 237 1.49 25.61 -6.03
CA GLU A 237 0.32 26.52 -5.95
C GLU A 237 -0.54 26.50 -7.24
N ASN A 238 -0.01 25.91 -8.33
CA ASN A 238 -0.74 25.75 -9.57
C ASN A 238 -1.21 24.28 -9.69
N PRO A 239 -2.52 24.05 -9.72
CA PRO A 239 -3.04 22.72 -10.01
C PRO A 239 -2.52 22.27 -11.37
N VAL A 240 -2.12 21.00 -11.46
CA VAL A 240 -1.67 20.40 -12.74
C VAL A 240 -2.81 20.62 -13.74
N THR A 241 -2.57 21.44 -14.76
CA THR A 241 -3.58 21.72 -15.79
C THR A 241 -3.54 20.56 -16.78
N PHE A 242 -4.48 19.64 -16.62
CA PHE A 242 -4.62 18.52 -17.55
C PHE A 242 -5.34 18.99 -18.83
N ASN A 243 -4.87 18.53 -19.98
CA ASN A 243 -5.63 18.59 -21.21
C ASN A 243 -6.75 17.53 -21.13
N LEU A 244 -7.78 17.83 -20.36
CA LEU A 244 -8.96 16.97 -20.27
C LEU A 244 -9.65 16.87 -21.62
N PRO A 245 -10.19 15.70 -21.98
CA PRO A 245 -11.05 15.58 -23.14
C PRO A 245 -12.25 16.52 -22.99
N SER A 246 -12.72 17.10 -24.11
CA SER A 246 -13.88 17.99 -24.11
C SER A 246 -15.13 17.18 -23.72
N PHE A 247 -15.77 17.53 -22.63
CA PHE A 247 -17.05 16.96 -22.20
C PHE A 247 -18.20 17.75 -22.84
N GLY A 248 -19.29 17.06 -23.18
CA GLY A 248 -20.50 17.65 -23.67
C GLY A 248 -21.31 18.37 -22.57
N PRO A 249 -22.26 19.25 -22.94
CA PRO A 249 -23.14 19.85 -21.95
C PRO A 249 -24.02 18.77 -21.28
N GLY A 250 -23.81 18.52 -20.01
CA GLY A 250 -24.56 17.55 -19.20
C GLY A 250 -23.78 16.28 -18.83
N ASP A 251 -22.55 16.13 -19.32
CA ASP A 251 -21.66 15.06 -18.84
C ASP A 251 -21.16 15.42 -17.42
N GLU A 252 -21.24 14.47 -16.50
CA GLU A 252 -20.55 14.60 -15.22
C GLU A 252 -19.05 14.58 -15.49
N MET A 253 -18.35 15.63 -15.05
CA MET A 253 -16.89 15.64 -15.12
C MET A 253 -16.35 14.56 -14.19
N PRO A 254 -15.59 13.58 -14.71
CA PRO A 254 -14.88 12.65 -13.85
C PRO A 254 -13.94 13.44 -12.91
N ASP A 255 -13.83 12.98 -11.68
CA ASP A 255 -12.89 13.56 -10.71
C ASP A 255 -11.47 13.14 -11.12
N TYR A 256 -10.80 14.02 -11.87
CA TYR A 256 -9.39 13.86 -12.18
C TYR A 256 -8.57 14.54 -11.11
N SER A 257 -7.83 13.79 -10.35
CA SER A 257 -6.79 14.28 -9.49
C SER A 257 -5.42 14.05 -10.15
N GLY A 258 -4.43 14.80 -9.74
CA GLY A 258 -3.08 14.63 -10.23
C GLY A 258 -2.07 14.79 -9.12
N VAL A 259 -0.94 14.14 -9.27
CA VAL A 259 0.21 14.28 -8.38
C VAL A 259 1.37 14.84 -9.17
N ARG A 260 2.13 15.74 -8.52
CA ARG A 260 3.44 16.18 -8.98
C ARG A 260 4.46 15.74 -7.95
N PHE A 261 5.58 15.22 -8.41
CA PHE A 261 6.62 14.70 -7.52
C PHE A 261 8.00 14.81 -8.15
N ASP A 262 9.02 14.77 -7.29
CA ASP A 262 10.40 14.55 -7.67
C ASP A 262 10.83 13.17 -7.15
N ALA A 263 11.76 12.53 -7.84
CA ALA A 263 12.33 11.27 -7.42
C ALA A 263 13.86 11.30 -7.59
N GLU A 264 14.55 10.62 -6.67
CA GLU A 264 16.01 10.67 -6.60
C GLU A 264 16.57 9.27 -6.31
N LYS A 265 17.71 9.00 -6.93
CA LYS A 265 18.59 7.89 -6.59
C LYS A 265 19.95 8.48 -6.20
N TRP A 266 20.32 8.30 -4.93
CA TRP A 266 21.50 8.92 -4.35
C TRP A 266 22.44 7.89 -3.72
N ARG A 267 23.73 7.98 -4.05
CA ARG A 267 24.81 7.20 -3.44
C ARG A 267 25.89 8.09 -2.83
N SER A 268 26.12 9.27 -3.40
CA SER A 268 27.14 10.20 -2.92
C SER A 268 26.86 11.63 -3.35
N GLY A 269 27.61 12.60 -2.81
CA GLY A 269 27.53 14.00 -3.21
C GLY A 269 27.92 14.29 -4.67
N LEU A 270 28.49 13.31 -5.38
CA LEU A 270 28.84 13.34 -6.80
C LEU A 270 28.27 12.15 -7.57
N GLY A 271 27.31 11.49 -7.02
CA GLY A 271 26.69 10.30 -7.59
C GLY A 271 25.22 10.26 -7.20
N ALA A 272 24.40 11.00 -7.92
CA ALA A 272 22.96 10.99 -7.79
C ALA A 272 22.30 11.18 -9.15
N TYR A 273 21.09 10.65 -9.30
CA TYR A 273 20.23 10.79 -10.47
C TYR A 273 18.86 11.29 -10.03
N PHE A 274 18.33 12.24 -10.78
CA PHE A 274 17.09 12.93 -10.42
C PHE A 274 16.08 12.87 -11.56
N PHE A 275 14.83 12.52 -11.23
CA PHE A 275 13.66 12.85 -12.02
C PHE A 275 12.96 14.02 -11.35
N THR A 276 12.79 15.12 -12.06
CA THR A 276 12.17 16.34 -11.51
C THR A 276 10.94 16.74 -12.31
N ASP A 277 10.02 17.44 -11.65
CA ASP A 277 8.75 17.86 -12.24
C ASP A 277 7.94 16.68 -12.83
N CYS A 278 8.00 15.51 -12.22
CA CYS A 278 7.23 14.38 -12.63
C CYS A 278 5.73 14.64 -12.39
N THR A 279 4.90 14.18 -13.31
CA THR A 279 3.43 14.33 -13.19
C THR A 279 2.71 13.05 -13.57
N ALA A 280 1.69 12.68 -12.82
CA ALA A 280 0.77 11.62 -13.14
C ALA A 280 -0.67 12.06 -12.89
N VAL A 281 -1.62 11.42 -13.56
CA VAL A 281 -3.06 11.72 -13.49
C VAL A 281 -3.82 10.48 -13.06
N ARG A 282 -4.71 10.65 -12.09
CA ARG A 282 -5.64 9.63 -11.63
C ARG A 282 -6.99 9.81 -12.32
N ASN A 283 -7.56 8.73 -12.85
CA ASN A 283 -8.91 8.74 -13.39
C ASN A 283 -9.97 8.61 -12.27
N GLY A 284 -11.23 8.84 -12.59
CA GLY A 284 -12.34 8.74 -11.63
C GLY A 284 -12.55 7.34 -11.03
N GLY A 285 -11.91 6.31 -11.57
CA GLY A 285 -11.91 4.95 -11.02
C GLY A 285 -10.73 4.64 -10.09
N GLY A 286 -9.92 5.65 -9.72
CA GLY A 286 -8.77 5.47 -8.82
C GLY A 286 -7.49 4.98 -9.49
N GLN A 287 -7.51 4.75 -10.79
CA GLN A 287 -6.35 4.27 -11.52
C GLN A 287 -5.44 5.43 -11.93
N TRP A 288 -4.18 5.35 -11.58
CA TRP A 288 -3.13 6.26 -12.02
C TRP A 288 -2.63 5.84 -13.41
N GLY A 289 -2.50 6.82 -14.30
CA GLY A 289 -1.86 6.63 -15.60
C GLY A 289 -0.33 6.57 -15.47
N ASP A 290 0.33 6.36 -16.60
CA ASP A 290 1.79 6.46 -16.68
C ASP A 290 2.21 7.88 -16.30
N TYR A 291 3.34 8.00 -15.60
CA TYR A 291 3.88 9.31 -15.25
C TYR A 291 4.75 9.87 -16.39
N THR A 292 4.95 11.18 -16.34
CA THR A 292 5.83 11.89 -17.26
C THR A 292 6.93 12.57 -16.47
N VAL A 293 8.18 12.38 -16.85
CA VAL A 293 9.34 13.09 -16.29
C VAL A 293 9.48 14.45 -16.96
N GLY A 294 9.48 15.53 -16.17
CA GLY A 294 9.65 16.89 -16.68
C GLY A 294 11.09 17.19 -17.05
N ALA A 295 12.03 16.80 -16.19
CA ALA A 295 13.47 16.90 -16.47
C ALA A 295 14.27 15.83 -15.73
N GLU A 296 15.44 15.51 -16.27
CA GLU A 296 16.42 14.60 -15.67
C GLU A 296 17.72 15.33 -15.38
N ALA A 297 18.38 14.99 -14.27
CA ALA A 297 19.67 15.56 -13.88
C ALA A 297 20.58 14.50 -13.26
N ILE A 298 21.88 14.70 -13.39
CA ILE A 298 22.94 13.88 -12.80
C ILE A 298 23.84 14.80 -11.98
N ALA A 299 24.20 14.38 -10.75
CA ALA A 299 25.16 15.07 -9.90
C ALA A 299 26.45 14.26 -9.75
#